data_e18da7a5b91da0cab88df6f2a86099df
#
_entry.id   e18da7a5b91da0cab88df6f2a86099df
#
_cell.length_a   1.000
_cell.length_b   1.000
_cell.length_c   1.000
_cell.angle_alpha   90.00
_cell.angle_beta   90.00
_cell.angle_gamma   90.00
#
_symmetry.space_group_name_H-M   'P 1'
#
loop_
_entity.id
_entity.type
_entity.pdbx_description
1 polymer ?
#
loop_
_entity_poly.entity_id
_entity_poly.type
_entity_poly.pdbx_seq_one_letter_code
_entity_poly.pdbx_strand_id
1 'polypeptide(L)'
;MELTVVELFAGVGGFRVGLNDIKSFDENDKAIENRNWKFVWANQFEPSTKAQPAYNCYCTRFGKEHTSNTDIQEEVAHLDEDTDYIPNHSLLVGGFPCQDYSVARSLSGEKGIEGKKGVLFWSIAKILHAKKPPFVLLENVDRLLKSPSKQRGRDFGIMLRTFNDEGYDVEWRVINAAEYGARQRRRRTFIFAWRKDTKYAEVLSDMKIEDIIVKEGLFARQFPINLIDTPIRTYDVTSYEDTVEMTEKFHANFENTGCMVNGEIVTFKTEPQFKEPIPLKDTLLPVSYTHLTLPTKA
;
A
#
# COMPACT_ATOMS: atom_id res chain seq x y z
N MET A 1 -4.81 -21.43 -6.41
CA MET A 1 -3.69 -20.58 -5.92
C MET A 1 -3.83 -20.50 -4.41
N GLU A 2 -2.77 -20.75 -3.67
CA GLU A 2 -2.77 -20.58 -2.22
C GLU A 2 -2.79 -19.07 -1.89
N LEU A 3 -3.59 -18.67 -0.90
CA LEU A 3 -3.72 -17.26 -0.51
C LEU A 3 -2.59 -16.88 0.45
N THR A 4 -1.40 -16.65 -0.07
CA THR A 4 -0.19 -16.29 0.71
C THR A 4 0.08 -14.80 0.65
N VAL A 5 0.50 -14.22 1.77
CA VAL A 5 0.73 -12.78 1.93
C VAL A 5 2.13 -12.52 2.49
N VAL A 6 2.81 -11.54 1.92
CA VAL A 6 3.95 -10.86 2.53
C VAL A 6 3.50 -9.46 2.96
N GLU A 7 3.71 -9.11 4.24
CA GLU A 7 3.30 -7.82 4.82
C GLU A 7 4.52 -6.98 5.18
N LEU A 8 4.67 -5.83 4.53
CA LEU A 8 5.75 -4.88 4.76
C LEU A 8 5.26 -3.70 5.60
N PHE A 9 6.14 -3.17 6.46
CA PHE A 9 5.78 -2.06 7.34
C PHE A 9 4.52 -2.37 8.14
N ALA A 10 4.45 -3.59 8.65
CA ALA A 10 3.25 -4.23 9.15
C ALA A 10 2.58 -3.47 10.33
N GLY A 11 3.34 -2.60 11.02
CA GLY A 11 2.84 -1.90 12.19
C GLY A 11 2.36 -2.90 13.25
N VAL A 12 1.09 -2.79 13.61
CA VAL A 12 0.42 -3.73 14.54
C VAL A 12 -0.43 -4.78 13.79
N GLY A 13 -0.22 -4.95 12.48
CA GLY A 13 -0.90 -5.95 11.64
C GLY A 13 -2.20 -5.45 11.01
N GLY A 14 -2.24 -4.21 10.54
CA GLY A 14 -3.47 -3.62 9.99
C GLY A 14 -4.03 -4.37 8.78
N PHE A 15 -3.18 -4.78 7.84
CA PHE A 15 -3.60 -5.56 6.68
C PHE A 15 -4.04 -6.98 7.09
N ARG A 16 -3.30 -7.62 8.02
CA ARG A 16 -3.65 -8.96 8.51
C ARG A 16 -5.00 -8.96 9.22
N VAL A 17 -5.27 -7.95 10.06
CA VAL A 17 -6.57 -7.77 10.71
C VAL A 17 -7.69 -7.65 9.67
N GLY A 18 -7.50 -6.85 8.62
CA GLY A 18 -8.51 -6.65 7.59
C GLY A 18 -8.70 -7.88 6.69
N LEU A 19 -7.62 -8.50 6.23
CA LEU A 19 -7.67 -9.65 5.33
C LEU A 19 -8.23 -10.90 6.04
N ASN A 20 -7.87 -11.13 7.30
CA ASN A 20 -8.31 -12.29 8.06
C ASN A 20 -9.53 -12.05 8.96
N ASP A 21 -10.18 -10.88 8.84
CA ASP A 21 -11.42 -10.55 9.55
C ASP A 21 -11.32 -10.82 11.07
N ILE A 22 -10.28 -10.28 11.69
CA ILE A 22 -10.03 -10.50 13.12
C ILE A 22 -10.97 -9.62 13.93
N LYS A 23 -11.77 -10.24 14.81
CA LYS A 23 -12.76 -9.57 15.67
C LYS A 23 -12.50 -9.76 17.16
N SER A 24 -11.69 -10.75 17.51
CA SER A 24 -11.41 -11.11 18.90
C SER A 24 -10.00 -11.68 19.07
N PHE A 25 -9.60 -11.82 20.31
CA PHE A 25 -8.33 -12.38 20.72
C PHE A 25 -8.60 -13.49 21.75
N ASP A 26 -7.69 -14.45 21.83
CA ASP A 26 -7.74 -15.51 22.84
C ASP A 26 -7.23 -15.00 24.21
N GLU A 27 -7.18 -15.90 25.21
CA GLU A 27 -6.70 -15.61 26.58
C GLU A 27 -5.23 -15.22 26.66
N ASN A 28 -4.45 -15.44 25.60
CA ASN A 28 -3.03 -15.08 25.47
C ASN A 28 -2.80 -13.86 24.55
N ASP A 29 -3.86 -13.07 24.28
CA ASP A 29 -3.85 -11.92 23.37
C ASP A 29 -3.53 -12.26 21.90
N LYS A 30 -3.62 -13.53 21.50
CA LYS A 30 -3.46 -13.96 20.10
C LYS A 30 -4.72 -13.71 19.30
N ALA A 31 -4.54 -13.23 18.09
CA ALA A 31 -5.64 -12.95 17.19
C ALA A 31 -6.32 -14.23 16.70
N ILE A 32 -7.65 -14.23 16.72
CA ILE A 32 -8.48 -15.30 16.14
C ILE A 32 -8.77 -14.91 14.69
N GLU A 33 -8.12 -15.62 13.75
CA GLU A 33 -8.23 -15.36 12.32
C GLU A 33 -9.44 -16.13 11.74
N ASN A 34 -10.39 -15.39 11.14
CA ASN A 34 -11.64 -15.93 10.61
C ASN A 34 -11.60 -16.25 9.12
N ARG A 35 -10.49 -15.92 8.43
CA ARG A 35 -10.23 -16.21 7.01
C ARG A 35 -8.89 -16.91 6.84
N ASN A 36 -8.62 -17.39 5.64
CA ASN A 36 -7.52 -18.31 5.36
C ASN A 36 -6.34 -17.68 4.61
N TRP A 37 -6.12 -16.37 4.74
CA TRP A 37 -4.91 -15.76 4.20
C TRP A 37 -3.72 -16.17 5.05
N LYS A 38 -2.74 -16.80 4.44
CA LYS A 38 -1.50 -17.23 5.12
C LYS A 38 -0.45 -16.14 5.01
N PHE A 39 -0.13 -15.50 6.11
CA PHE A 39 0.97 -14.54 6.20
C PHE A 39 2.28 -15.30 6.34
N VAL A 40 2.97 -15.46 5.21
CA VAL A 40 4.19 -16.27 5.11
C VAL A 40 5.44 -15.51 5.51
N TRP A 41 5.39 -14.19 5.51
CA TRP A 41 6.44 -13.32 6.03
C TRP A 41 5.90 -11.92 6.32
N ALA A 42 6.43 -11.29 7.37
CA ALA A 42 6.11 -9.91 7.72
C ALA A 42 7.36 -9.18 8.18
N ASN A 43 7.45 -7.87 7.88
CA ASN A 43 8.53 -7.02 8.36
C ASN A 43 7.96 -5.79 9.06
N GLN A 44 8.49 -5.51 10.26
CA GLN A 44 8.20 -4.28 11.00
C GLN A 44 9.45 -3.82 11.75
N PHE A 45 9.94 -2.63 11.40
CA PHE A 45 11.08 -2.00 12.06
C PHE A 45 10.82 -0.49 12.25
N GLU A 46 11.12 0.00 13.46
CA GLU A 46 11.00 1.40 13.84
C GLU A 46 12.38 1.98 14.14
N PRO A 47 13.02 2.68 13.20
CA PRO A 47 14.40 3.17 13.37
C PRO A 47 14.54 4.22 14.49
N SER A 48 13.44 4.84 14.93
CA SER A 48 13.41 5.88 15.95
C SER A 48 13.38 5.36 17.40
N THR A 49 13.16 4.06 17.61
CA THR A 49 13.05 3.48 18.94
C THR A 49 13.69 2.10 19.05
N LYS A 50 14.42 1.87 20.17
CA LYS A 50 14.96 0.53 20.47
C LYS A 50 13.90 -0.44 21.00
N ALA A 51 12.80 0.08 21.52
CA ALA A 51 11.77 -0.75 22.16
C ALA A 51 10.88 -1.52 21.18
N GLN A 52 10.84 -1.09 19.90
CA GLN A 52 10.08 -1.74 18.83
C GLN A 52 8.62 -2.10 19.20
N PRO A 53 7.80 -1.15 19.71
CA PRO A 53 6.50 -1.46 20.28
C PRO A 53 5.52 -2.04 19.27
N ALA A 54 5.52 -1.58 18.00
CA ALA A 54 4.64 -2.12 16.99
C ALA A 54 5.01 -3.57 16.62
N TYR A 55 6.30 -3.86 16.45
CA TYR A 55 6.78 -5.23 16.24
C TYR A 55 6.40 -6.15 17.40
N ASN A 56 6.61 -5.73 18.63
CA ASN A 56 6.26 -6.52 19.81
C ASN A 56 4.75 -6.81 19.86
N CYS A 57 3.92 -5.81 19.57
CA CYS A 57 2.47 -5.98 19.48
C CYS A 57 2.08 -6.97 18.37
N TYR A 58 2.71 -6.86 17.20
CA TYR A 58 2.49 -7.80 16.09
C TYR A 58 2.82 -9.23 16.52
N CYS A 59 3.98 -9.44 17.11
CA CYS A 59 4.43 -10.77 17.57
C CYS A 59 3.53 -11.35 18.66
N THR A 60 3.03 -10.54 19.58
CA THR A 60 2.06 -10.99 20.61
C THR A 60 0.80 -11.53 19.95
N ARG A 61 0.27 -10.80 18.95
CA ARG A 61 -1.00 -11.15 18.27
C ARG A 61 -0.88 -12.31 17.29
N PHE A 62 0.25 -12.39 16.57
CA PHE A 62 0.38 -13.27 15.40
C PHE A 62 1.53 -14.27 15.48
N GLY A 63 2.37 -14.19 16.50
CA GLY A 63 3.57 -15.00 16.64
C GLY A 63 4.81 -14.33 16.02
N LYS A 64 5.99 -14.88 16.39
CA LYS A 64 7.28 -14.41 15.88
C LYS A 64 7.76 -15.15 14.63
N GLU A 65 7.18 -16.29 14.36
CA GLU A 65 7.52 -17.08 13.17
C GLU A 65 7.26 -16.26 11.93
N HIS A 66 8.23 -16.24 11.01
CA HIS A 66 8.14 -15.49 9.76
C HIS A 66 7.98 -13.96 9.93
N THR A 67 8.39 -13.40 11.07
CA THR A 67 8.32 -11.95 11.32
C THR A 67 9.71 -11.39 11.59
N SER A 68 10.14 -10.43 10.74
CA SER A 68 11.43 -9.75 10.87
C SER A 68 11.29 -8.40 11.57
N ASN A 69 12.31 -8.04 12.37
CA ASN A 69 12.49 -6.72 12.99
C ASN A 69 13.81 -6.05 12.54
N THR A 70 14.20 -6.27 11.32
CA THR A 70 15.39 -5.66 10.70
C THR A 70 14.96 -4.56 9.74
N ASP A 71 15.83 -3.59 9.43
CA ASP A 71 15.55 -2.59 8.41
C ASP A 71 15.25 -3.30 7.08
N ILE A 72 14.16 -2.91 6.42
CA ILE A 72 13.74 -3.54 5.17
C ILE A 72 14.82 -3.45 4.08
N GLN A 73 15.69 -2.44 4.11
CA GLN A 73 16.79 -2.30 3.16
C GLN A 73 17.84 -3.41 3.35
N GLU A 74 18.08 -3.81 4.60
CA GLU A 74 18.97 -4.95 4.91
C GLU A 74 18.31 -6.27 4.47
N GLU A 75 17.01 -6.44 4.76
CA GLU A 75 16.25 -7.62 4.38
C GLU A 75 16.24 -7.86 2.86
N VAL A 76 15.97 -6.82 2.07
CA VAL A 76 15.96 -6.98 0.62
C VAL A 76 17.35 -7.12 0.00
N ALA A 77 18.42 -6.78 0.72
CA ALA A 77 19.78 -7.03 0.26
C ALA A 77 20.07 -8.55 0.15
N HIS A 78 19.48 -9.36 1.03
CA HIS A 78 19.62 -10.81 0.97
C HIS A 78 19.05 -11.44 -0.31
N LEU A 79 18.11 -10.77 -0.99
CA LEU A 79 17.54 -11.24 -2.26
C LEU A 79 18.58 -11.29 -3.40
N ASP A 80 19.71 -10.61 -3.28
CA ASP A 80 20.79 -10.65 -4.26
C ASP A 80 21.58 -11.98 -4.18
N GLU A 81 21.61 -12.60 -3.01
CA GLU A 81 22.32 -13.85 -2.73
C GLU A 81 21.37 -15.05 -2.69
N ASP A 82 20.18 -14.86 -2.14
CA ASP A 82 19.15 -15.90 -1.97
C ASP A 82 17.77 -15.34 -2.33
N THR A 83 17.31 -15.64 -3.52
CA THR A 83 15.99 -15.19 -3.98
C THR A 83 14.85 -15.79 -3.15
N ASP A 84 15.04 -16.88 -2.43
CA ASP A 84 14.03 -17.50 -1.59
C ASP A 84 14.02 -17.00 -0.14
N TYR A 85 14.94 -16.09 0.20
CA TYR A 85 15.00 -15.43 1.51
C TYR A 85 13.64 -14.83 1.93
N ILE A 86 12.98 -14.11 1.03
CA ILE A 86 11.56 -13.73 1.19
C ILE A 86 10.72 -14.78 0.44
N PRO A 87 9.77 -15.46 1.10
CA PRO A 87 8.99 -16.52 0.46
C PRO A 87 8.16 -16.04 -0.74
N ASN A 88 7.89 -16.94 -1.68
CA ASN A 88 6.93 -16.68 -2.76
C ASN A 88 5.52 -16.44 -2.18
N HIS A 89 4.81 -15.49 -2.72
CA HIS A 89 3.51 -15.07 -2.21
C HIS A 89 2.57 -14.61 -3.32
N SER A 90 1.29 -14.68 -3.08
CA SER A 90 0.26 -14.27 -4.03
C SER A 90 -0.17 -12.80 -3.87
N LEU A 91 0.08 -12.21 -2.71
CA LEU A 91 -0.26 -10.82 -2.41
C LEU A 91 0.86 -10.16 -1.58
N LEU A 92 1.38 -9.05 -2.06
CA LEU A 92 2.24 -8.16 -1.30
C LEU A 92 1.40 -7.02 -0.72
N VAL A 93 1.46 -6.79 0.60
CA VAL A 93 0.79 -5.66 1.22
C VAL A 93 1.77 -4.80 2.00
N GLY A 94 1.48 -3.48 2.13
CA GLY A 94 2.33 -2.61 2.92
C GLY A 94 1.83 -1.18 3.04
N GLY A 95 2.01 -0.60 4.24
CA GLY A 95 1.74 0.80 4.53
C GLY A 95 3.04 1.57 4.70
N PHE A 96 3.74 1.89 3.61
CA PHE A 96 5.05 2.53 3.67
C PHE A 96 4.95 4.04 3.99
N PRO A 97 5.87 4.58 4.82
CA PRO A 97 5.86 6.01 5.14
C PRO A 97 6.17 6.87 3.91
N CYS A 98 5.48 8.01 3.81
CA CYS A 98 5.74 9.01 2.79
C CYS A 98 7.03 9.75 3.13
N GLN A 99 8.11 9.43 2.44
CA GLN A 99 9.41 10.09 2.55
C GLN A 99 9.80 10.69 1.19
N ASP A 100 10.73 11.65 1.17
CA ASP A 100 11.19 12.30 -0.05
C ASP A 100 11.73 11.30 -1.06
N TYR A 101 11.11 11.23 -2.23
CA TYR A 101 11.51 10.38 -3.36
C TYR A 101 12.61 11.02 -4.23
N SER A 102 13.28 12.03 -3.72
CA SER A 102 14.24 12.83 -4.47
C SER A 102 15.52 12.10 -4.92
N VAL A 103 15.61 10.78 -4.76
CA VAL A 103 16.81 10.00 -5.09
C VAL A 103 16.51 8.87 -6.08
N ALA A 104 15.91 9.20 -7.22
CA ALA A 104 15.76 8.24 -8.34
C ALA A 104 17.08 7.93 -9.07
N ARG A 105 18.23 8.30 -8.50
CA ARG A 105 19.55 8.11 -9.14
C ARG A 105 20.19 6.74 -8.97
N SER A 106 19.56 5.78 -8.29
CA SER A 106 20.25 4.57 -7.87
C SER A 106 19.86 3.26 -8.56
N LEU A 107 18.96 3.28 -9.54
CA LEU A 107 18.65 2.04 -10.30
C LEU A 107 19.48 1.86 -11.58
N SER A 108 20.16 2.90 -12.10
CA SER A 108 20.92 2.83 -13.35
C SER A 108 22.44 2.92 -13.22
N GLY A 109 23.02 2.84 -12.03
CA GLY A 109 24.46 3.04 -11.88
C GLY A 109 25.10 2.30 -10.73
N GLU A 110 26.15 1.55 -11.06
CA GLU A 110 27.05 0.74 -10.25
C GLU A 110 27.77 1.46 -9.07
N LYS A 111 27.13 2.35 -8.33
CA LYS A 111 27.73 2.92 -7.12
C LYS A 111 26.68 2.98 -6.01
N GLY A 112 26.91 2.09 -5.05
CA GLY A 112 26.49 2.00 -3.68
C GLY A 112 25.38 2.93 -3.21
N ILE A 113 24.39 2.32 -2.61
CA ILE A 113 23.31 2.91 -1.81
C ILE A 113 23.93 3.72 -0.66
N GLU A 114 24.47 4.89 -0.95
CA GLU A 114 24.90 5.91 0.03
C GLU A 114 24.02 7.16 -0.07
N GLY A 115 22.70 6.97 -0.07
CA GLY A 115 21.73 8.05 0.01
C GLY A 115 20.86 7.84 1.23
N LYS A 116 21.10 8.62 2.28
CA LYS A 116 20.34 8.60 3.52
C LYS A 116 18.82 8.62 3.26
N LYS A 117 18.10 7.60 3.76
CA LYS A 117 16.63 7.54 3.94
C LYS A 117 15.76 7.79 2.71
N GLY A 118 16.24 7.55 1.55
CA GLY A 118 15.46 7.50 0.35
C GLY A 118 14.93 6.11 0.20
N VAL A 119 13.72 5.92 0.61
CA VAL A 119 12.79 5.36 -0.30
C VAL A 119 12.54 3.89 -0.06
N LEU A 120 11.81 3.65 0.98
CA LEU A 120 11.24 2.34 1.31
C LEU A 120 10.43 1.73 0.14
N PHE A 121 9.96 2.56 -0.80
CA PHE A 121 9.36 2.09 -2.05
C PHE A 121 10.35 1.28 -2.91
N TRP A 122 11.65 1.62 -2.92
CA TRP A 122 12.64 0.84 -3.69
C TRP A 122 12.87 -0.56 -3.10
N SER A 123 12.69 -0.71 -1.79
CA SER A 123 12.66 -2.04 -1.19
C SER A 123 11.46 -2.84 -1.66
N ILE A 124 10.29 -2.19 -1.81
CA ILE A 124 9.11 -2.80 -2.44
C ILE A 124 9.44 -3.18 -3.89
N ALA A 125 9.99 -2.27 -4.69
CA ALA A 125 10.35 -2.52 -6.08
C ALA A 125 11.31 -3.71 -6.24
N LYS A 126 12.31 -3.83 -5.35
CA LYS A 126 13.24 -4.96 -5.34
C LYS A 126 12.52 -6.30 -5.07
N ILE A 127 11.54 -6.31 -4.16
CA ILE A 127 10.71 -7.50 -3.92
C ILE A 127 9.84 -7.80 -5.14
N LEU A 128 9.23 -6.78 -5.78
CA LEU A 128 8.47 -6.96 -7.01
C LEU A 128 9.31 -7.59 -8.11
N HIS A 129 10.53 -7.09 -8.29
CA HIS A 129 11.48 -7.63 -9.27
C HIS A 129 11.83 -9.09 -9.01
N ALA A 130 12.20 -9.43 -7.76
CA ALA A 130 12.66 -10.75 -7.38
C ALA A 130 11.53 -11.79 -7.30
N LYS A 131 10.35 -11.41 -6.76
CA LYS A 131 9.27 -12.35 -6.43
C LYS A 131 8.08 -12.30 -7.38
N LYS A 132 7.87 -11.19 -8.07
CA LYS A 132 6.78 -11.00 -9.04
C LYS A 132 5.40 -11.47 -8.54
N PRO A 133 4.96 -11.03 -7.34
CA PRO A 133 3.66 -11.45 -6.81
C PRO A 133 2.54 -11.08 -7.78
N PRO A 134 1.50 -11.93 -7.96
CA PRO A 134 0.37 -11.61 -8.84
C PRO A 134 -0.34 -10.31 -8.49
N PHE A 135 -0.40 -9.97 -7.19
CA PHE A 135 -1.12 -8.80 -6.69
C PHE A 135 -0.34 -8.03 -5.63
N VAL A 136 -0.55 -6.72 -5.61
CA VAL A 136 0.05 -5.80 -4.64
C VAL A 136 -1.03 -4.86 -4.12
N LEU A 137 -1.07 -4.63 -2.81
CA LEU A 137 -1.96 -3.64 -2.19
C LEU A 137 -1.18 -2.78 -1.20
N LEU A 138 -0.98 -1.53 -1.56
CA LEU A 138 -0.22 -0.56 -0.76
C LEU A 138 -1.13 0.53 -0.20
N GLU A 139 -0.74 1.08 0.96
CA GLU A 139 -1.38 2.24 1.58
C GLU A 139 -0.39 3.38 1.77
N ASN A 140 -0.86 4.59 1.52
CA ASN A 140 -0.09 5.79 1.81
C ASN A 140 -1.02 6.97 2.13
N VAL A 141 -0.45 8.10 2.55
CA VAL A 141 -1.21 9.34 2.73
C VAL A 141 -1.60 9.94 1.38
N ASP A 142 -2.72 10.67 1.33
CA ASP A 142 -3.25 11.25 0.09
C ASP A 142 -2.34 12.31 -0.54
N ARG A 143 -1.47 12.93 0.24
CA ARG A 143 -0.47 13.88 -0.29
C ARG A 143 0.57 13.24 -1.22
N LEU A 144 0.72 11.89 -1.22
CA LEU A 144 1.59 11.18 -2.16
C LEU A 144 1.29 11.57 -3.61
N LEU A 145 0.01 11.70 -3.97
CA LEU A 145 -0.44 12.08 -5.32
C LEU A 145 0.01 13.49 -5.75
N LYS A 146 0.51 14.28 -4.81
CA LYS A 146 0.92 15.68 -5.03
C LYS A 146 2.40 15.92 -4.72
N SER A 147 3.14 14.88 -4.35
CA SER A 147 4.55 14.96 -3.97
C SER A 147 5.46 14.98 -5.21
N PRO A 148 6.55 15.76 -5.17
CA PRO A 148 6.83 16.84 -4.25
C PRO A 148 6.08 18.12 -4.64
N SER A 149 6.01 19.10 -3.74
CA SER A 149 5.27 20.35 -4.00
C SER A 149 5.81 21.17 -5.18
N LYS A 150 7.12 21.13 -5.42
CA LYS A 150 7.80 21.83 -6.51
C LYS A 150 7.62 21.17 -7.89
N GLN A 151 7.34 19.88 -7.93
CA GLN A 151 7.15 19.09 -9.15
C GLN A 151 6.02 18.09 -8.92
N ARG A 152 4.81 18.65 -8.89
CA ARG A 152 3.60 17.93 -8.47
C ARG A 152 3.42 16.60 -9.19
N GLY A 153 3.17 15.55 -8.42
CA GLY A 153 2.88 14.20 -8.91
C GLY A 153 4.08 13.38 -9.38
N ARG A 154 5.30 13.98 -9.40
CA ARG A 154 6.50 13.29 -9.85
C ARG A 154 6.74 11.97 -9.13
N ASP A 155 6.68 12.00 -7.81
CA ASP A 155 7.02 10.82 -7.01
C ASP A 155 6.06 9.66 -7.27
N PHE A 156 4.77 9.94 -7.36
CA PHE A 156 3.78 8.93 -7.71
C PHE A 156 3.91 8.47 -9.17
N GLY A 157 4.25 9.38 -10.09
CA GLY A 157 4.54 9.02 -11.49
C GLY A 157 5.71 8.05 -11.61
N ILE A 158 6.80 8.26 -10.85
CA ILE A 158 7.94 7.33 -10.79
C ILE A 158 7.52 5.96 -10.25
N MET A 159 6.67 5.92 -9.23
CA MET A 159 6.12 4.66 -8.73
C MET A 159 5.32 3.93 -9.82
N LEU A 160 4.44 4.63 -10.53
CA LEU A 160 3.66 4.05 -11.62
C LEU A 160 4.57 3.53 -12.75
N ARG A 161 5.61 4.29 -13.13
CA ARG A 161 6.61 3.84 -14.08
C ARG A 161 7.30 2.55 -13.61
N THR A 162 7.73 2.49 -12.36
CA THR A 162 8.36 1.30 -11.79
C THR A 162 7.42 0.09 -11.85
N PHE A 163 6.15 0.26 -11.50
CA PHE A 163 5.16 -0.81 -11.64
C PHE A 163 5.01 -1.28 -13.09
N ASN A 164 4.95 -0.35 -14.05
CA ASN A 164 4.85 -0.69 -15.46
C ASN A 164 6.08 -1.47 -15.93
N ASP A 165 7.29 -1.05 -15.56
CA ASP A 165 8.55 -1.70 -15.94
C ASP A 165 8.67 -3.10 -15.33
N GLU A 166 8.12 -3.32 -14.13
CA GLU A 166 8.03 -4.65 -13.50
C GLU A 166 6.85 -5.50 -14.00
N GLY A 167 6.08 -5.01 -14.98
CA GLY A 167 5.01 -5.75 -15.64
C GLY A 167 3.66 -5.69 -14.93
N TYR A 168 3.37 -4.62 -14.21
CA TYR A 168 2.10 -4.40 -13.51
C TYR A 168 1.30 -3.26 -14.11
N ASP A 169 -0.01 -3.42 -14.07
CA ASP A 169 -0.98 -2.34 -14.17
C ASP A 169 -1.46 -1.94 -12.76
N VAL A 170 -2.00 -0.72 -12.61
CA VAL A 170 -2.25 -0.13 -11.30
C VAL A 170 -3.58 0.61 -11.25
N GLU A 171 -4.37 0.39 -10.22
CA GLU A 171 -5.51 1.23 -9.84
C GLU A 171 -5.23 1.92 -8.49
N TRP A 172 -5.61 3.19 -8.33
CA TRP A 172 -5.54 3.86 -7.04
C TRP A 172 -6.82 4.59 -6.70
N ARG A 173 -7.06 4.71 -5.39
CA ARG A 173 -8.19 5.47 -4.87
C ARG A 173 -7.87 6.10 -3.53
N VAL A 174 -8.22 7.37 -3.38
CA VAL A 174 -8.21 8.04 -2.08
C VAL A 174 -9.52 7.70 -1.37
N ILE A 175 -9.42 6.99 -0.27
CA ILE A 175 -10.55 6.50 0.50
C ILE A 175 -10.52 7.18 1.87
N ASN A 176 -11.64 7.80 2.27
CA ASN A 176 -11.87 8.22 3.63
C ASN A 176 -12.84 7.22 4.27
N ALA A 177 -12.36 6.51 5.26
CA ALA A 177 -13.10 5.42 5.89
C ALA A 177 -14.50 5.83 6.39
N ALA A 178 -14.65 7.05 6.92
CA ALA A 178 -15.93 7.55 7.38
C ALA A 178 -16.97 7.72 6.25
N GLU A 179 -16.54 7.95 5.01
CA GLU A 179 -17.43 8.10 3.86
C GLU A 179 -18.03 6.76 3.40
N TYR A 180 -17.48 5.66 3.88
CA TYR A 180 -17.92 4.28 3.61
C TYR A 180 -18.42 3.55 4.87
N GLY A 181 -18.90 4.31 5.87
CA GLY A 181 -19.59 3.77 7.04
C GLY A 181 -18.67 3.40 8.22
N ALA A 182 -17.38 3.67 8.15
CA ALA A 182 -16.50 3.42 9.28
C ALA A 182 -16.59 4.55 10.33
N ARG A 183 -16.25 4.19 11.59
CA ARG A 183 -16.30 5.11 12.75
C ARG A 183 -15.18 6.14 12.76
N GLN A 184 -14.12 5.93 11.96
CA GLN A 184 -12.92 6.76 11.93
C GLN A 184 -12.85 7.57 10.64
N ARG A 185 -12.65 8.89 10.79
CA ARG A 185 -12.29 9.76 9.67
C ARG A 185 -10.80 9.59 9.36
N ARG A 186 -10.48 8.63 8.47
CA ARG A 186 -9.11 8.33 8.04
C ARG A 186 -9.05 8.32 6.51
N ARG A 187 -8.38 9.31 5.96
CA ARG A 187 -8.20 9.47 4.52
C ARG A 187 -6.84 8.92 4.10
N ARG A 188 -6.82 7.99 3.14
CA ARG A 188 -5.61 7.34 2.64
C ARG A 188 -5.73 7.05 1.15
N THR A 189 -4.58 7.05 0.48
CA THR A 189 -4.47 6.52 -0.88
C THR A 189 -4.18 5.02 -0.79
N PHE A 190 -5.05 4.22 -1.38
CA PHE A 190 -4.80 2.81 -1.62
C PHE A 190 -4.37 2.63 -3.07
N ILE A 191 -3.38 1.77 -3.29
CA ILE A 191 -2.77 1.47 -4.57
C ILE A 191 -2.87 -0.04 -4.74
N PHE A 192 -3.61 -0.49 -5.73
CA PHE A 192 -3.74 -1.90 -6.09
C PHE A 192 -3.07 -2.12 -7.43
N ALA A 193 -2.09 -3.02 -7.46
CA ALA A 193 -1.42 -3.40 -8.69
C ALA A 193 -1.64 -4.89 -8.97
N TRP A 194 -1.76 -5.23 -10.23
CA TRP A 194 -1.88 -6.61 -10.70
C TRP A 194 -0.90 -6.85 -11.86
N ARG A 195 -0.30 -8.03 -11.85
CA ARG A 195 0.61 -8.43 -12.92
C ARG A 195 -0.16 -8.70 -14.21
N LYS A 196 0.38 -8.24 -15.33
CA LYS A 196 -0.26 -8.27 -16.67
C LYS A 196 -0.57 -9.67 -17.20
N ASP A 197 0.08 -10.71 -16.66
CA ASP A 197 -0.16 -12.11 -17.03
C ASP A 197 -1.18 -12.84 -16.14
N THR A 198 -1.91 -12.12 -15.32
CA THR A 198 -2.95 -12.68 -14.45
C THR A 198 -4.29 -12.80 -15.17
N LYS A 199 -5.12 -13.76 -14.74
CA LYS A 199 -6.52 -13.82 -15.21
C LYS A 199 -7.31 -12.53 -14.91
N TYR A 200 -6.94 -11.79 -13.88
CA TYR A 200 -7.54 -10.50 -13.58
C TYR A 200 -7.23 -9.48 -14.66
N ALA A 201 -5.97 -9.42 -15.12
CA ALA A 201 -5.56 -8.57 -16.25
C ALA A 201 -6.28 -8.97 -17.54
N GLU A 202 -6.41 -10.27 -17.82
CA GLU A 202 -7.12 -10.79 -18.98
C GLU A 202 -8.59 -10.34 -19.02
N VAL A 203 -9.29 -10.37 -17.88
CA VAL A 203 -10.68 -9.88 -17.78
C VAL A 203 -10.80 -8.39 -18.06
N LEU A 204 -9.77 -7.59 -17.72
CA LEU A 204 -9.78 -6.14 -17.90
C LEU A 204 -9.21 -5.67 -19.24
N SER A 205 -8.58 -6.56 -20.03
CA SER A 205 -7.77 -6.19 -21.21
C SER A 205 -8.54 -5.43 -22.30
N ASP A 206 -9.83 -5.77 -22.49
CA ASP A 206 -10.68 -5.16 -23.51
C ASP A 206 -11.50 -3.96 -23.00
N MET A 207 -11.30 -3.57 -21.74
CA MET A 207 -12.06 -2.50 -21.11
C MET A 207 -11.37 -1.16 -21.28
N LYS A 208 -12.17 -0.10 -21.38
CA LYS A 208 -11.65 1.26 -21.25
C LYS A 208 -11.18 1.50 -19.82
N ILE A 209 -10.10 2.27 -19.66
CA ILE A 209 -9.53 2.55 -18.35
C ILE A 209 -10.56 3.23 -17.42
N GLU A 210 -11.42 4.10 -17.97
CA GLU A 210 -12.49 4.74 -17.22
C GLU A 210 -13.51 3.72 -16.67
N ASP A 211 -13.83 2.66 -17.43
CA ASP A 211 -14.74 1.61 -16.97
C ASP A 211 -14.11 0.77 -15.84
N ILE A 212 -12.80 0.53 -15.90
CA ILE A 212 -12.06 -0.08 -14.78
C ILE A 212 -12.22 0.77 -13.53
N ILE A 213 -11.97 2.08 -13.62
CA ILE A 213 -12.05 3.01 -12.48
C ILE A 213 -13.46 3.05 -11.88
N VAL A 214 -14.51 3.00 -12.71
CA VAL A 214 -15.89 3.29 -12.28
C VAL A 214 -16.69 2.04 -11.95
N LYS A 215 -16.45 0.92 -12.65
CA LYS A 215 -17.33 -0.26 -12.62
C LYS A 215 -16.61 -1.56 -12.24
N GLU A 216 -15.47 -1.85 -12.89
CA GLU A 216 -14.94 -3.20 -12.92
C GLU A 216 -13.69 -3.42 -12.06
N GLY A 217 -12.95 -2.38 -11.71
CA GLY A 217 -11.78 -2.46 -10.87
C GLY A 217 -12.08 -2.90 -9.43
N LEU A 218 -11.05 -3.27 -8.71
CA LEU A 218 -11.16 -3.67 -7.30
C LEU A 218 -11.84 -2.59 -6.46
N PHE A 219 -11.38 -1.34 -6.61
CA PHE A 219 -11.91 -0.24 -5.81
C PHE A 219 -13.30 0.18 -6.26
N ALA A 220 -13.64 0.05 -7.55
CA ALA A 220 -15.00 0.32 -8.03
C ALA A 220 -16.04 -0.56 -7.32
N ARG A 221 -15.73 -1.85 -7.17
CA ARG A 221 -16.62 -2.84 -6.56
C ARG A 221 -16.71 -2.70 -5.05
N GLN A 222 -15.62 -2.30 -4.38
CA GLN A 222 -15.55 -2.24 -2.91
C GLN A 222 -15.89 -0.86 -2.35
N PHE A 223 -15.56 0.20 -3.09
CA PHE A 223 -15.72 1.60 -2.70
C PHE A 223 -16.38 2.37 -3.83
N PRO A 224 -17.70 2.18 -4.05
CA PRO A 224 -18.41 2.78 -5.16
C PRO A 224 -18.38 4.31 -5.08
N ILE A 225 -18.37 4.95 -6.26
CA ILE A 225 -18.21 6.39 -6.45
C ILE A 225 -19.30 6.95 -7.33
N ASN A 226 -19.52 8.24 -7.21
CA ASN A 226 -20.30 9.06 -8.13
C ASN A 226 -19.36 9.84 -9.05
N LEU A 227 -19.68 9.86 -10.33
CA LEU A 227 -19.02 10.75 -11.29
C LEU A 227 -19.48 12.19 -11.03
N ILE A 228 -18.54 13.11 -11.12
CA ILE A 228 -18.79 14.54 -11.09
C ILE A 228 -18.22 15.16 -12.37
N ASP A 229 -18.79 16.27 -12.80
CA ASP A 229 -18.33 16.98 -14.00
C ASP A 229 -16.96 17.61 -13.75
N THR A 230 -15.91 16.89 -14.07
CA THR A 230 -14.52 17.31 -13.92
C THR A 230 -13.67 16.79 -15.09
N PRO A 231 -12.62 17.54 -15.45
CA PRO A 231 -11.76 17.13 -16.55
C PRO A 231 -11.10 15.75 -16.30
N ILE A 232 -11.19 14.88 -17.30
CA ILE A 232 -10.37 13.67 -17.36
C ILE A 232 -8.95 14.09 -17.76
N ARG A 233 -7.95 13.58 -17.04
CA ARG A 233 -6.53 13.82 -17.33
C ARG A 233 -5.89 12.51 -17.73
N THR A 234 -5.07 12.59 -18.76
CA THR A 234 -4.30 11.46 -19.26
C THR A 234 -2.81 11.77 -19.21
N TYR A 235 -2.01 10.77 -18.92
CA TYR A 235 -0.56 10.82 -18.94
C TYR A 235 -0.03 9.50 -19.48
N ASP A 236 1.21 9.48 -19.94
CA ASP A 236 1.89 8.28 -20.39
C ASP A 236 3.29 8.24 -19.77
N VAL A 237 3.55 7.24 -18.92
CA VAL A 237 4.85 7.06 -18.29
C VAL A 237 5.88 6.45 -19.23
N THR A 238 5.45 5.83 -20.33
CA THR A 238 6.35 5.22 -21.34
C THR A 238 6.93 6.25 -22.31
N SER A 239 6.40 7.48 -22.32
CA SER A 239 6.91 8.58 -23.13
C SER A 239 8.28 9.12 -22.68
N TYR A 240 8.77 8.66 -21.54
CA TYR A 240 10.07 9.00 -20.98
C TYR A 240 11.05 7.83 -21.18
N GLU A 241 12.31 8.12 -21.43
CA GLU A 241 13.35 7.10 -21.63
C GLU A 241 13.51 6.21 -20.39
N ASP A 242 13.62 6.84 -19.22
CA ASP A 242 13.79 6.15 -17.95
C ASP A 242 13.21 6.95 -16.75
N THR A 243 13.39 6.42 -15.54
CA THR A 243 12.97 7.08 -14.29
C THR A 243 13.83 8.31 -13.97
N VAL A 244 15.05 8.42 -14.53
CA VAL A 244 15.93 9.59 -14.33
C VAL A 244 15.34 10.77 -15.11
N GLU A 245 15.00 10.56 -16.38
CA GLU A 245 14.32 11.57 -17.19
C GLU A 245 12.99 12.01 -16.55
N MET A 246 12.21 11.05 -16.05
CA MET A 246 10.98 11.35 -15.31
C MET A 246 11.23 12.20 -14.06
N THR A 247 12.35 11.97 -13.35
CA THR A 247 12.71 12.77 -12.17
C THR A 247 12.89 14.24 -12.52
N GLU A 248 13.38 14.53 -13.71
CA GLU A 248 13.63 15.89 -14.16
C GLU A 248 12.41 16.56 -14.80
N LYS A 249 11.65 15.81 -15.59
CA LYS A 249 10.64 16.38 -16.51
C LYS A 249 9.18 16.06 -16.15
N PHE A 250 8.93 14.95 -15.46
CA PHE A 250 7.57 14.51 -15.20
C PHE A 250 6.85 15.36 -14.16
N HIS A 251 5.66 15.79 -14.49
CA HIS A 251 4.71 16.35 -13.53
C HIS A 251 3.28 15.97 -13.93
N ALA A 252 2.42 15.75 -12.93
CA ALA A 252 1.04 15.38 -13.15
C ALA A 252 0.12 15.90 -12.05
N ASN A 253 -1.10 16.21 -12.41
CA ASN A 253 -2.17 16.53 -11.48
C ASN A 253 -3.02 15.28 -11.28
N PHE A 254 -2.52 14.33 -10.51
CA PHE A 254 -3.28 13.15 -10.13
C PHE A 254 -4.47 13.52 -9.26
N GLU A 255 -5.61 12.96 -9.57
CA GLU A 255 -6.86 13.12 -8.83
C GLU A 255 -7.07 11.97 -7.85
N ASN A 256 -8.17 11.98 -7.12
CA ASN A 256 -8.44 11.00 -6.05
C ASN A 256 -8.76 9.60 -6.56
N THR A 257 -8.93 9.43 -7.86
CA THR A 257 -9.07 8.12 -8.52
C THR A 257 -8.24 8.08 -9.79
N GLY A 258 -7.80 6.91 -10.17
CA GLY A 258 -7.16 6.70 -11.46
C GLY A 258 -6.71 5.26 -11.64
N CYS A 259 -6.29 4.97 -12.87
CA CYS A 259 -5.78 3.68 -13.27
C CYS A 259 -4.69 3.87 -14.33
N MET A 260 -3.72 2.99 -14.32
CA MET A 260 -2.68 2.87 -15.34
C MET A 260 -2.75 1.49 -15.95
N VAL A 261 -2.87 1.42 -17.26
CA VAL A 261 -2.82 0.18 -18.06
C VAL A 261 -1.76 0.35 -19.14
N ASN A 262 -0.77 -0.53 -19.17
CA ASN A 262 0.32 -0.49 -20.15
C ASN A 262 1.06 0.86 -20.21
N GLY A 263 1.16 1.57 -19.10
CA GLY A 263 1.81 2.87 -18.98
C GLY A 263 0.92 4.07 -19.29
N GLU A 264 -0.23 3.86 -19.90
CA GLU A 264 -1.26 4.89 -20.10
C GLU A 264 -2.04 5.11 -18.79
N ILE A 265 -2.12 6.35 -18.35
CA ILE A 265 -2.77 6.76 -17.12
C ILE A 265 -4.01 7.57 -17.42
N VAL A 266 -5.11 7.19 -16.78
CA VAL A 266 -6.34 7.99 -16.72
C VAL A 266 -6.64 8.33 -15.27
N THR A 267 -6.92 9.60 -14.99
CA THR A 267 -7.27 10.08 -13.64
C THR A 267 -8.29 11.21 -13.68
N PHE A 268 -9.23 11.19 -12.78
CA PHE A 268 -10.26 12.23 -12.63
C PHE A 268 -10.80 12.27 -11.21
N LYS A 269 -11.42 13.37 -10.87
CA LYS A 269 -12.01 13.56 -9.55
C LYS A 269 -13.37 12.88 -9.47
N THR A 270 -13.60 12.20 -8.34
CA THR A 270 -14.87 11.53 -8.05
C THR A 270 -15.31 11.85 -6.63
N GLU A 271 -16.57 11.55 -6.32
CA GLU A 271 -17.13 11.61 -4.97
C GLU A 271 -17.51 10.19 -4.50
N PRO A 272 -17.39 9.88 -3.21
CA PRO A 272 -17.82 8.59 -2.68
C PRO A 272 -19.35 8.44 -2.78
N GLN A 273 -19.84 7.23 -3.02
CA GLN A 273 -21.22 6.91 -2.67
C GLN A 273 -21.30 6.81 -1.15
N PHE A 274 -21.66 7.94 -0.56
CA PHE A 274 -21.62 8.12 0.88
C PHE A 274 -22.49 7.10 1.62
N LYS A 275 -21.90 6.46 2.66
CA LYS A 275 -22.63 5.67 3.65
C LYS A 275 -22.53 6.38 4.98
N GLU A 276 -23.64 6.48 5.70
CA GLU A 276 -23.66 7.07 7.03
C GLU A 276 -22.60 6.40 7.94
N PRO A 277 -21.72 7.20 8.55
CA PRO A 277 -20.71 6.66 9.46
C PRO A 277 -21.38 6.18 10.74
N ILE A 278 -20.85 5.08 11.30
CA ILE A 278 -21.30 4.64 12.62
C ILE A 278 -20.81 5.66 13.65
N PRO A 279 -21.70 6.26 14.46
CA PRO A 279 -21.31 7.24 15.46
C PRO A 279 -20.31 6.68 16.47
N LEU A 280 -19.33 7.48 16.88
CA LEU A 280 -18.34 7.07 17.86
C LEU A 280 -18.97 6.62 19.19
N LYS A 281 -20.07 7.26 19.60
CA LYS A 281 -20.82 6.89 20.81
C LYS A 281 -21.26 5.43 20.84
N ASP A 282 -21.53 4.83 19.66
CA ASP A 282 -21.98 3.45 19.56
C ASP A 282 -20.80 2.44 19.71
N THR A 283 -19.58 2.95 19.86
CA THR A 283 -18.36 2.19 20.12
C THR A 283 -17.79 2.39 21.50
N LEU A 284 -18.24 3.41 22.20
CA LEU A 284 -17.77 3.67 23.54
C LEU A 284 -18.24 2.54 24.46
N LEU A 285 -17.30 1.96 25.19
CA LEU A 285 -17.61 1.05 26.28
C LEU A 285 -18.43 1.79 27.34
N PRO A 286 -19.34 1.11 28.08
CA PRO A 286 -20.03 1.70 29.22
C PRO A 286 -19.04 2.37 30.18
N VAL A 287 -19.48 3.44 30.83
CA VAL A 287 -18.64 4.25 31.75
C VAL A 287 -17.94 3.38 32.81
N SER A 288 -18.51 2.26 33.20
CA SER A 288 -17.89 1.28 34.10
C SER A 288 -16.55 0.71 33.59
N TYR A 289 -16.30 0.73 32.27
CA TYR A 289 -15.01 0.32 31.68
C TYR A 289 -14.03 1.48 31.48
N THR A 290 -14.51 2.73 31.54
CA THR A 290 -13.64 3.91 31.36
C THR A 290 -12.92 4.32 32.64
N HIS A 291 -13.26 3.71 33.79
CA HIS A 291 -12.57 3.87 35.05
C HIS A 291 -11.47 2.84 35.32
N LEU A 292 -11.01 2.10 34.35
CA LEU A 292 -9.72 1.46 34.41
C LEU A 292 -8.67 2.58 34.44
N THR A 293 -8.42 3.07 35.66
CA THR A 293 -7.44 4.10 35.93
C THR A 293 -6.11 3.75 35.32
N LEU A 294 -5.59 4.66 34.49
CA LEU A 294 -4.15 4.73 34.30
C LEU A 294 -3.49 4.64 35.68
N PRO A 295 -2.49 3.77 35.89
CA PRO A 295 -1.78 3.75 37.16
C PRO A 295 -1.21 5.14 37.38
N THR A 296 -1.80 5.88 38.30
CA THR A 296 -1.23 7.10 38.81
C THR A 296 0.09 6.70 39.47
N LYS A 297 1.20 7.07 38.87
CA LYS A 297 2.48 7.04 39.55
C LYS A 297 2.34 7.92 40.80
N ALA A 298 2.33 7.26 41.97
CA ALA A 298 2.60 7.92 43.22
C ALA A 298 4.07 8.36 43.26
#